data_416d606b7e6d37e1478b7e43411aee27
#
_entry.id   416d606b7e6d37e1478b7e43411aee27
#
_cell.length_a   1.000
_cell.length_b   1.000
_cell.length_c   1.000
_cell.angle_alpha   90.00
_cell.angle_beta   90.00
_cell.angle_gamma   90.00
#
_symmetry.space_group_name_H-M   'P 1'
#
loop_
_entity.id
_entity.type
_entity.pdbx_description
1 polymer ?
#
loop_
_entity_poly.entity_id
_entity_poly.type
_entity_poly.pdbx_seq_one_letter_code
_entity_poly.pdbx_strand_id
1 'polypeptide(L)'
;DTSVVICTIGFFSNLRDLLQSGADEYSDLSGKELVAKKVKRLVSMAGLFPEGKEFNVYCDVPASKVVAEEWPTEIVFSGFEIGNVILTGKKLVQMNVENSPVKDAYALCFAEGDPEGRMSWDHTAVLVAIKGYEPYFDVERGTFHVVDDEGTNNWVANPNGRDLRLIEKMPPTEVASLIENYMMHQRSIK
;
A
#
# COMPACT_ATOMS: atom_id res chain seq x y z
N ASP A 1 17.25 -12.68 11.15
CA ASP A 1 15.86 -12.99 10.93
C ASP A 1 15.25 -11.94 9.99
N THR A 2 14.81 -12.38 8.80
CA THR A 2 14.22 -11.53 7.75
C THR A 2 12.69 -11.67 7.84
N SER A 3 12.07 -11.06 8.85
CA SER A 3 10.66 -11.27 9.18
C SER A 3 9.80 -10.00 9.08
N VAL A 4 10.41 -8.83 8.96
CA VAL A 4 9.68 -7.56 8.94
C VAL A 4 8.97 -7.36 7.59
N VAL A 5 7.71 -7.01 7.64
CA VAL A 5 6.96 -6.49 6.49
C VAL A 5 6.70 -5.01 6.75
N ILE A 6 7.12 -4.15 5.83
CA ILE A 6 6.79 -2.73 5.85
C ILE A 6 5.57 -2.52 4.95
N CYS A 7 4.59 -1.75 5.44
CA CYS A 7 3.47 -1.30 4.63
C CYS A 7 3.51 0.23 4.56
N THR A 8 3.53 0.79 3.35
CA THR A 8 3.45 2.24 3.13
C THR A 8 2.21 2.62 2.34
N ILE A 9 1.55 3.68 2.79
CA ILE A 9 0.30 4.20 2.23
C ILE A 9 0.38 5.72 2.02
N GLY A 10 1.58 6.24 1.87
CA GLY A 10 1.89 7.65 1.65
C GLY A 10 3.16 7.80 0.82
N PHE A 11 3.76 8.99 0.85
CA PHE A 11 4.95 9.32 0.06
C PHE A 11 6.16 8.52 0.50
N PHE A 12 7.14 8.39 -0.40
CA PHE A 12 8.35 7.60 -0.16
C PHE A 12 9.46 8.33 0.59
N SER A 13 9.24 9.56 1.05
CA SER A 13 10.25 10.37 1.73
C SER A 13 10.91 9.66 2.90
N ASN A 14 10.11 9.05 3.79
CA ASN A 14 10.60 8.31 4.95
C ASN A 14 11.35 7.03 4.57
N LEU A 15 10.99 6.38 3.48
CA LEU A 15 11.70 5.19 2.98
C LEU A 15 13.04 5.56 2.36
N ARG A 16 13.11 6.67 1.59
CA ARG A 16 14.37 7.24 1.11
C ARG A 16 15.28 7.56 2.29
N ASP A 17 14.77 8.27 3.29
CA ASP A 17 15.56 8.70 4.46
C ASP A 17 16.06 7.48 5.25
N LEU A 18 15.26 6.41 5.35
CA LEU A 18 15.72 5.13 5.90
C LEU A 18 16.87 4.53 5.08
N LEU A 19 16.73 4.46 3.75
CA LEU A 19 17.79 3.89 2.88
C LEU A 19 19.10 4.67 2.96
N GLN A 20 19.02 5.98 3.16
CA GLN A 20 20.16 6.90 3.21
C GLN A 20 20.72 7.10 4.64
N SER A 21 20.08 6.54 5.67
CA SER A 21 20.57 6.65 7.04
C SER A 21 21.86 5.85 7.24
N GLY A 22 22.76 6.39 8.06
CA GLY A 22 23.98 5.70 8.50
C GLY A 22 23.72 4.76 9.68
N ALA A 23 24.79 4.11 10.14
CA ALA A 23 24.82 3.40 11.42
C ALA A 23 24.55 4.37 12.58
N ASP A 24 23.93 3.87 13.67
CA ASP A 24 23.60 4.64 14.86
C ASP A 24 23.86 3.86 16.17
N GLU A 25 23.40 4.35 17.28
CA GLU A 25 23.56 3.71 18.61
C GLU A 25 22.82 2.35 18.74
N TYR A 26 21.89 2.03 17.84
CA TYR A 26 21.09 0.80 17.85
C TYR A 26 21.59 -0.25 16.85
N SER A 27 22.36 0.19 15.84
CA SER A 27 22.82 -0.71 14.77
C SER A 27 24.08 -0.18 14.08
N ASP A 28 25.08 -1.05 13.93
CA ASP A 28 26.28 -0.78 13.12
C ASP A 28 26.01 -0.83 11.60
N LEU A 29 24.80 -1.20 11.19
CA LEU A 29 24.40 -1.28 9.79
C LEU A 29 23.82 0.06 9.33
N SER A 30 24.10 0.45 8.08
CA SER A 30 23.33 1.49 7.40
C SER A 30 21.88 1.07 7.23
N GLY A 31 20.97 2.05 7.03
CA GLY A 31 19.55 1.75 6.83
C GLY A 31 19.30 0.81 5.66
N LYS A 32 20.01 0.96 4.55
CA LYS A 32 19.91 0.05 3.39
C LYS A 32 20.33 -1.38 3.73
N GLU A 33 21.42 -1.56 4.47
CA GLU A 33 21.88 -2.88 4.94
C GLU A 33 20.90 -3.47 5.96
N LEU A 34 20.34 -2.63 6.83
CA LEU A 34 19.34 -3.05 7.81
C LEU A 34 18.07 -3.53 7.13
N VAL A 35 17.57 -2.79 6.12
CA VAL A 35 16.43 -3.21 5.28
C VAL A 35 16.74 -4.54 4.59
N ALA A 36 17.88 -4.67 3.93
CA ALA A 36 18.27 -5.90 3.24
C ALA A 36 18.33 -7.11 4.19
N LYS A 37 18.72 -6.91 5.45
CA LYS A 37 18.86 -7.96 6.46
C LYS A 37 17.56 -8.32 7.16
N LYS A 38 16.66 -7.36 7.38
CA LYS A 38 15.50 -7.51 8.27
C LYS A 38 14.15 -7.51 7.55
N VAL A 39 14.05 -6.79 6.43
CA VAL A 39 12.79 -6.61 5.73
C VAL A 39 12.60 -7.71 4.69
N LYS A 40 11.53 -8.48 4.85
CA LYS A 40 11.12 -9.52 3.92
C LYS A 40 10.54 -8.92 2.63
N ARG A 41 9.71 -7.91 2.79
CA ARG A 41 9.09 -7.18 1.69
C ARG A 41 8.55 -5.83 2.13
N LEU A 42 8.44 -4.94 1.17
CA LEU A 42 7.66 -3.70 1.24
C LEU A 42 6.34 -3.94 0.52
N VAL A 43 5.21 -3.57 1.13
CA VAL A 43 3.91 -3.48 0.45
C VAL A 43 3.54 -2.00 0.36
N SER A 44 3.31 -1.50 -0.84
CA SER A 44 3.11 -0.08 -1.08
C SER A 44 1.81 0.19 -1.83
N MET A 45 0.98 1.08 -1.29
CA MET A 45 -0.03 1.75 -2.09
C MET A 45 0.67 2.84 -2.90
N ALA A 46 1.01 2.55 -4.14
CA ALA A 46 1.68 3.48 -5.04
C ALA A 46 1.61 2.99 -6.50
N GLY A 47 1.66 3.96 -7.41
CA GLY A 47 1.68 3.73 -8.84
C GLY A 47 0.30 3.58 -9.48
N LEU A 48 0.24 3.86 -10.76
CA LEU A 48 -0.89 3.58 -11.65
C LEU A 48 -0.37 2.69 -12.78
N PHE A 49 -0.95 1.51 -12.93
CA PHE A 49 -0.40 0.47 -13.81
C PHE A 49 -1.25 0.23 -15.07
N PRO A 50 -0.61 -0.06 -16.22
CA PRO A 50 0.84 -0.28 -16.41
C PRO A 50 1.68 1.00 -16.49
N GLU A 51 1.07 2.18 -16.69
CA GLU A 51 1.72 3.49 -16.79
C GLU A 51 0.76 4.59 -16.33
N GLY A 52 1.30 5.60 -15.63
CA GLY A 52 0.53 6.77 -15.22
C GLY A 52 1.17 7.60 -14.14
N LYS A 53 0.39 8.52 -13.56
CA LYS A 53 0.76 9.35 -12.43
C LYS A 53 -0.12 9.03 -11.24
N GLU A 54 0.49 8.62 -10.14
CA GLU A 54 -0.23 8.33 -8.91
C GLU A 54 0.30 9.23 -7.77
N PHE A 55 -0.61 9.66 -6.90
CA PHE A 55 -0.41 10.71 -5.92
C PHE A 55 0.81 10.46 -5.01
N ASN A 56 0.96 9.26 -4.44
CA ASN A 56 2.07 8.95 -3.54
C ASN A 56 3.42 8.96 -4.25
N VAL A 57 3.44 8.70 -5.57
CA VAL A 57 4.65 8.74 -6.39
C VAL A 57 5.04 10.17 -6.74
N TYR A 58 4.09 10.99 -7.22
CA TYR A 58 4.45 12.32 -7.71
C TYR A 58 4.60 13.37 -6.60
N CYS A 59 4.12 13.14 -5.39
CA CYS A 59 4.28 14.09 -4.28
C CYS A 59 5.73 14.23 -3.78
N ASP A 60 6.57 13.19 -3.97
CA ASP A 60 8.01 13.27 -3.72
C ASP A 60 8.76 12.42 -4.76
N VAL A 61 8.87 12.96 -5.98
CA VAL A 61 9.51 12.25 -7.11
C VAL A 61 10.94 11.83 -6.82
N PRO A 62 11.81 12.68 -6.22
CA PRO A 62 13.16 12.25 -5.87
C PRO A 62 13.18 11.04 -4.92
N ALA A 63 12.31 11.00 -3.91
CA ALA A 63 12.22 9.86 -3.01
C ALA A 63 11.67 8.62 -3.71
N SER A 64 10.68 8.79 -4.58
CA SER A 64 10.09 7.70 -5.36
C SER A 64 11.12 7.05 -6.28
N LYS A 65 11.97 7.84 -6.94
CA LYS A 65 13.09 7.34 -7.76
C LYS A 65 14.09 6.53 -6.92
N VAL A 66 14.52 7.07 -5.78
CA VAL A 66 15.46 6.37 -4.88
C VAL A 66 14.89 5.03 -4.42
N VAL A 67 13.63 5.00 -3.97
CA VAL A 67 13.02 3.75 -3.50
C VAL A 67 12.81 2.75 -4.64
N ALA A 68 12.36 3.21 -5.81
CA ALA A 68 12.20 2.36 -6.99
C ALA A 68 13.52 1.68 -7.40
N GLU A 69 14.62 2.43 -7.36
CA GLU A 69 15.93 1.95 -7.82
C GLU A 69 16.71 1.18 -6.76
N GLU A 70 16.64 1.64 -5.49
CA GLU A 70 17.59 1.22 -4.47
C GLU A 70 17.00 0.31 -3.37
N TRP A 71 15.69 0.12 -3.31
CA TRP A 71 15.10 -0.76 -2.31
C TRP A 71 15.62 -2.19 -2.48
N PRO A 72 16.23 -2.81 -1.44
CA PRO A 72 16.99 -4.04 -1.64
C PRO A 72 16.19 -5.33 -1.63
N THR A 73 14.89 -5.28 -1.25
CA THR A 73 14.03 -6.45 -1.15
C THR A 73 12.80 -6.33 -2.06
N GLU A 74 11.95 -7.35 -2.12
CA GLU A 74 10.73 -7.36 -2.92
C GLU A 74 9.81 -6.19 -2.54
N ILE A 75 9.27 -5.49 -3.54
CA ILE A 75 8.18 -4.52 -3.38
C ILE A 75 6.92 -5.11 -4.01
N VAL A 76 5.81 -5.09 -3.26
CA VAL A 76 4.47 -5.42 -3.77
C VAL A 76 3.68 -4.13 -3.88
N PHE A 77 3.34 -3.74 -5.10
CA PHE A 77 2.56 -2.54 -5.38
C PHE A 77 1.06 -2.86 -5.43
N SER A 78 0.28 -2.19 -4.59
CA SER A 78 -1.16 -2.05 -4.75
C SER A 78 -1.40 -0.76 -5.52
N GLY A 79 -1.64 -0.85 -6.82
CA GLY A 79 -1.80 0.29 -7.69
C GLY A 79 -3.11 1.05 -7.46
N PHE A 80 -3.17 2.27 -8.00
CA PHE A 80 -4.37 3.11 -7.95
C PHE A 80 -5.62 2.37 -8.44
N GLU A 81 -5.51 1.65 -9.57
CA GLU A 81 -6.60 0.93 -10.22
C GLU A 81 -7.22 -0.15 -9.31
N ILE A 82 -6.43 -0.77 -8.43
CA ILE A 82 -6.89 -1.82 -7.51
C ILE A 82 -7.87 -1.25 -6.48
N GLY A 83 -7.45 -0.23 -5.73
CA GLY A 83 -8.27 0.35 -4.67
C GLY A 83 -9.42 1.21 -5.17
N ASN A 84 -9.29 1.76 -6.38
CA ASN A 84 -10.28 2.67 -6.98
C ASN A 84 -11.66 2.04 -7.17
N VAL A 85 -11.74 0.73 -7.36
CA VAL A 85 -12.98 -0.01 -7.59
C VAL A 85 -13.50 -0.73 -6.35
N ILE A 86 -12.73 -0.72 -5.25
CA ILE A 86 -13.09 -1.37 -3.98
C ILE A 86 -13.68 -0.31 -3.04
N LEU A 87 -15.01 -0.19 -3.00
CA LEU A 87 -15.71 0.82 -2.23
C LEU A 87 -16.13 0.27 -0.87
N THR A 88 -15.71 0.94 0.21
CA THR A 88 -16.00 0.54 1.60
C THR A 88 -16.63 1.66 2.42
N GLY A 89 -17.13 1.33 3.62
CA GLY A 89 -17.63 2.27 4.61
C GLY A 89 -19.15 2.30 4.73
N LYS A 90 -19.91 1.79 3.76
CA LYS A 90 -21.37 1.89 3.75
C LYS A 90 -22.02 1.16 4.94
N LYS A 91 -21.57 -0.04 5.26
CA LYS A 91 -22.03 -0.80 6.43
C LYS A 91 -21.49 -0.21 7.72
N LEU A 92 -20.25 0.26 7.70
CA LEU A 92 -19.58 0.85 8.86
C LEU A 92 -20.34 2.07 9.39
N VAL A 93 -20.76 3.00 8.52
CA VAL A 93 -21.51 4.20 8.95
C VAL A 93 -22.90 3.88 9.51
N GLN A 94 -23.48 2.75 9.10
CA GLN A 94 -24.76 2.25 9.61
C GLN A 94 -24.62 1.46 10.91
N MET A 95 -23.40 1.11 11.31
CA MET A 95 -23.14 0.31 12.50
C MET A 95 -23.53 1.08 13.77
N ASN A 96 -24.24 0.41 14.69
CA ASN A 96 -24.54 0.96 16.00
C ASN A 96 -23.34 0.80 16.95
N VAL A 97 -22.39 1.71 16.81
CA VAL A 97 -21.19 1.79 17.65
C VAL A 97 -20.94 3.26 18.01
N GLU A 98 -20.61 3.50 19.27
CA GLU A 98 -20.24 4.82 19.78
C GLU A 98 -18.72 4.96 19.88
N ASN A 99 -18.22 6.20 19.82
CA ASN A 99 -16.80 6.54 19.97
C ASN A 99 -15.89 5.78 18.99
N SER A 100 -16.32 5.68 17.73
CA SER A 100 -15.54 5.05 16.66
C SER A 100 -14.98 6.10 15.70
N PRO A 101 -13.71 6.49 15.82
CA PRO A 101 -13.09 7.47 14.91
C PRO A 101 -13.16 7.03 13.45
N VAL A 102 -13.09 5.72 13.19
CA VAL A 102 -13.18 5.17 11.83
C VAL A 102 -14.57 5.42 11.26
N LYS A 103 -15.63 5.12 12.02
CA LYS A 103 -17.01 5.40 11.60
C LYS A 103 -17.23 6.89 11.36
N ASP A 104 -16.74 7.74 12.26
CA ASP A 104 -16.92 9.19 12.17
C ASP A 104 -16.21 9.74 10.91
N ALA A 105 -15.00 9.30 10.61
CA ALA A 105 -14.27 9.67 9.40
C ALA A 105 -15.03 9.27 8.13
N TYR A 106 -15.55 8.04 8.07
CA TYR A 106 -16.35 7.59 6.92
C TYR A 106 -17.69 8.35 6.78
N ALA A 107 -18.33 8.68 7.90
CA ALA A 107 -19.56 9.49 7.88
C ALA A 107 -19.32 10.89 7.29
N LEU A 108 -18.17 11.51 7.58
CA LEU A 108 -17.74 12.76 6.96
C LEU A 108 -17.51 12.61 5.45
N CYS A 109 -16.75 11.58 5.03
CA CYS A 109 -16.52 11.31 3.60
C CYS A 109 -17.83 11.15 2.83
N PHE A 110 -18.82 10.46 3.41
CA PHE A 110 -20.13 10.26 2.78
C PHE A 110 -20.93 11.57 2.67
N ALA A 111 -20.84 12.43 3.67
CA ALA A 111 -21.48 13.74 3.65
C ALA A 111 -20.82 14.69 2.62
N GLU A 112 -19.53 14.52 2.35
CA GLU A 112 -18.74 15.38 1.45
C GLU A 112 -18.73 14.94 -0.02
N GLY A 113 -19.18 13.72 -0.35
CA GLY A 113 -19.30 13.35 -1.75
C GLY A 113 -19.13 11.89 -2.15
N ASP A 114 -18.90 10.97 -1.21
CA ASP A 114 -18.70 9.55 -1.48
C ASP A 114 -19.90 8.67 -1.03
N PRO A 115 -21.14 8.91 -1.48
CA PRO A 115 -22.35 8.27 -0.90
C PRO A 115 -22.42 6.75 -1.16
N GLU A 116 -21.71 6.25 -2.14
CA GLU A 116 -21.67 4.81 -2.47
C GLU A 116 -20.54 4.05 -1.78
N GLY A 117 -19.64 4.76 -1.11
CA GLY A 117 -18.47 4.21 -0.42
C GLY A 117 -17.20 4.92 -0.82
N ARG A 118 -16.21 4.90 0.07
CA ARG A 118 -14.89 5.46 -0.18
C ARG A 118 -13.99 4.39 -0.82
N MET A 119 -13.23 4.79 -1.82
CA MET A 119 -12.21 3.95 -2.44
C MET A 119 -11.18 3.48 -1.40
N SER A 120 -10.77 2.22 -1.48
CA SER A 120 -9.98 1.53 -0.44
C SER A 120 -8.53 1.29 -0.86
N TRP A 121 -7.87 2.31 -1.42
CA TRP A 121 -6.48 2.21 -1.88
C TRP A 121 -5.54 1.70 -0.79
N ASP A 122 -5.54 2.32 0.38
CA ASP A 122 -4.64 2.01 1.49
C ASP A 122 -4.96 0.66 2.14
N HIS A 123 -6.26 0.36 2.25
CA HIS A 123 -6.73 -0.88 2.86
C HIS A 123 -6.28 -2.12 2.09
N THR A 124 -6.16 -2.04 0.76
CA THR A 124 -5.68 -3.16 -0.06
C THR A 124 -4.21 -3.45 0.21
N ALA A 125 -3.37 -2.42 0.35
CA ALA A 125 -1.98 -2.59 0.73
C ALA A 125 -1.84 -3.19 2.14
N VAL A 126 -2.62 -2.68 3.11
CA VAL A 126 -2.63 -3.23 4.49
C VAL A 126 -3.11 -4.68 4.51
N LEU A 127 -4.17 -5.03 3.76
CA LEU A 127 -4.66 -6.40 3.63
C LEU A 127 -3.53 -7.33 3.15
N VAL A 128 -2.84 -6.95 2.08
CA VAL A 128 -1.75 -7.74 1.50
C VAL A 128 -0.55 -7.83 2.44
N ALA A 129 -0.21 -6.74 3.15
CA ALA A 129 0.90 -6.75 4.09
C ALA A 129 0.70 -7.76 5.24
N ILE A 130 -0.55 -7.92 5.69
CA ILE A 130 -0.89 -8.78 6.85
C ILE A 130 -1.26 -10.20 6.42
N LYS A 131 -2.03 -10.35 5.34
CA LYS A 131 -2.61 -11.64 4.92
C LYS A 131 -1.94 -12.28 3.70
N GLY A 132 -1.12 -11.51 2.97
CA GLY A 132 -0.65 -11.89 1.65
C GLY A 132 -1.66 -11.50 0.55
N TYR A 133 -1.27 -11.64 -0.70
CA TYR A 133 -2.13 -11.29 -1.82
C TYR A 133 -3.16 -12.41 -2.15
N GLU A 134 -2.83 -13.66 -1.89
CA GLU A 134 -3.75 -14.78 -2.09
C GLU A 134 -4.76 -14.89 -0.91
N PRO A 135 -6.02 -15.21 -1.19
CA PRO A 135 -6.65 -15.51 -2.49
C PRO A 135 -7.24 -14.26 -3.20
N TYR A 136 -6.97 -13.07 -2.70
CA TYR A 136 -7.66 -11.82 -3.05
C TYR A 136 -7.24 -11.27 -4.40
N PHE A 137 -5.95 -11.35 -4.70
CA PHE A 137 -5.32 -10.78 -5.89
C PHE A 137 -4.40 -11.79 -6.54
N ASP A 138 -4.28 -11.72 -7.86
CA ASP A 138 -3.15 -12.28 -8.59
C ASP A 138 -2.01 -11.25 -8.60
N VAL A 139 -0.84 -11.64 -9.07
CA VAL A 139 0.31 -10.75 -9.18
C VAL A 139 1.00 -10.91 -10.52
N GLU A 140 1.55 -9.82 -11.02
CA GLU A 140 2.51 -9.82 -12.12
C GLU A 140 3.88 -9.40 -11.60
N ARG A 141 4.93 -10.15 -12.01
CA ARG A 141 6.31 -9.84 -11.66
C ARG A 141 6.94 -8.93 -12.70
N GLY A 142 7.72 -7.94 -12.23
CA GLY A 142 8.33 -6.97 -13.11
C GLY A 142 9.25 -6.01 -12.40
N THR A 143 9.39 -4.83 -12.98
CA THR A 143 10.16 -3.72 -12.44
C THR A 143 9.36 -2.42 -12.54
N PHE A 144 9.26 -1.72 -11.43
CA PHE A 144 8.65 -0.40 -11.32
C PHE A 144 9.69 0.67 -11.62
N HIS A 145 9.34 1.66 -12.46
CA HIS A 145 10.19 2.78 -12.78
C HIS A 145 9.45 4.10 -12.63
N VAL A 146 10.16 5.14 -12.17
CA VAL A 146 9.72 6.54 -12.22
C VAL A 146 10.49 7.20 -13.36
N VAL A 147 9.80 7.51 -14.46
CA VAL A 147 10.45 7.79 -15.76
C VAL A 147 10.72 9.26 -16.03
N ASP A 148 10.12 10.18 -15.27
CA ASP A 148 10.32 11.61 -15.44
C ASP A 148 10.38 12.38 -14.10
N ASP A 149 10.53 13.68 -14.16
CA ASP A 149 10.55 14.56 -12.99
C ASP A 149 9.15 15.03 -12.55
N GLU A 150 8.12 14.58 -13.26
CA GLU A 150 6.72 14.81 -12.91
C GLU A 150 6.09 13.62 -12.16
N GLY A 151 6.84 12.54 -11.97
CA GLY A 151 6.41 11.36 -11.24
C GLY A 151 5.56 10.39 -12.06
N THR A 152 5.70 10.41 -13.38
CA THR A 152 5.13 9.34 -14.21
C THR A 152 5.84 8.04 -13.90
N ASN A 153 5.06 7.01 -13.59
CA ASN A 153 5.59 5.67 -13.44
C ASN A 153 5.27 4.80 -14.65
N ASN A 154 6.09 3.78 -14.90
CA ASN A 154 5.76 2.69 -15.78
C ASN A 154 6.14 1.33 -15.16
N TRP A 155 5.57 0.29 -15.73
CA TRP A 155 5.81 -1.11 -15.37
C TRP A 155 6.40 -1.88 -16.53
N VAL A 156 7.52 -2.52 -16.29
CA VAL A 156 8.13 -3.44 -17.26
C VAL A 156 7.96 -4.86 -16.75
N ALA A 157 7.08 -5.63 -17.39
CA ALA A 157 6.87 -7.04 -17.06
C ALA A 157 8.18 -7.83 -17.27
N ASN A 158 8.63 -8.53 -16.23
CA ASN A 158 9.89 -9.27 -16.24
C ASN A 158 9.80 -10.42 -15.21
N PRO A 159 9.81 -11.69 -15.62
CA PRO A 159 9.73 -12.83 -14.72
C PRO A 159 10.88 -12.92 -13.70
N ASN A 160 11.99 -12.22 -13.96
CA ASN A 160 13.14 -12.12 -13.07
C ASN A 160 13.21 -10.75 -12.35
N GLY A 161 12.20 -9.91 -12.50
CA GLY A 161 12.11 -8.61 -11.81
C GLY A 161 12.02 -8.77 -10.30
N ARG A 162 12.41 -7.73 -9.58
CA ARG A 162 12.33 -7.70 -8.11
C ARG A 162 10.89 -7.52 -7.62
N ASP A 163 10.10 -6.74 -8.35
CA ASP A 163 8.84 -6.20 -7.89
C ASP A 163 7.64 -7.05 -8.32
N LEU A 164 6.56 -6.91 -7.58
CA LEU A 164 5.23 -7.44 -7.91
C LEU A 164 4.22 -6.30 -7.97
N ARG A 165 3.30 -6.35 -8.92
CA ARG A 165 2.07 -5.54 -8.87
C ARG A 165 0.86 -6.43 -8.70
N LEU A 166 -0.14 -5.94 -7.96
CA LEU A 166 -1.41 -6.64 -7.81
C LEU A 166 -2.21 -6.60 -9.11
N ILE A 167 -2.92 -7.69 -9.35
CA ILE A 167 -3.90 -7.84 -10.44
C ILE A 167 -5.22 -8.28 -9.80
N GLU A 168 -6.33 -7.72 -10.25
CA GLU A 168 -7.65 -8.12 -9.78
C GLU A 168 -7.89 -9.64 -9.99
N LYS A 169 -8.39 -10.32 -8.96
CA LYS A 169 -8.76 -11.74 -8.97
C LYS A 169 -10.12 -11.96 -8.34
N MET A 170 -10.24 -11.63 -7.06
CA MET A 170 -11.52 -11.68 -6.36
C MET A 170 -12.35 -10.45 -6.76
N PRO A 171 -13.67 -10.59 -6.99
CA PRO A 171 -14.52 -9.43 -7.30
C PRO A 171 -14.34 -8.29 -6.30
N PRO A 172 -14.23 -7.04 -6.75
CA PRO A 172 -14.03 -5.89 -5.87
C PRO A 172 -15.03 -5.78 -4.72
N THR A 173 -16.28 -6.16 -4.95
CA THR A 173 -17.34 -6.15 -3.93
C THR A 173 -17.12 -7.18 -2.82
N GLU A 174 -16.48 -8.31 -3.12
CA GLU A 174 -16.14 -9.32 -2.13
C GLU A 174 -14.94 -8.87 -1.28
N VAL A 175 -13.91 -8.28 -1.91
CA VAL A 175 -12.78 -7.68 -1.21
C VAL A 175 -13.25 -6.53 -0.33
N ALA A 176 -14.15 -5.66 -0.83
CA ALA A 176 -14.76 -4.58 -0.06
C ALA A 176 -15.49 -5.11 1.19
N SER A 177 -16.29 -6.15 1.03
CA SER A 177 -17.01 -6.77 2.16
C SER A 177 -16.06 -7.36 3.21
N LEU A 178 -14.96 -7.96 2.78
CA LEU A 178 -13.93 -8.47 3.68
C LEU A 178 -13.24 -7.33 4.47
N ILE A 179 -12.84 -6.26 3.79
CA ILE A 179 -12.22 -5.08 4.41
C ILE A 179 -13.19 -4.45 5.42
N GLU A 180 -14.45 -4.23 5.04
CA GLU A 180 -15.47 -3.69 5.95
C GLU A 180 -15.65 -4.55 7.21
N ASN A 181 -15.62 -5.88 7.08
CA ASN A 181 -15.72 -6.76 8.24
C ASN A 181 -14.54 -6.57 9.21
N TYR A 182 -13.33 -6.34 8.71
CA TYR A 182 -12.19 -5.98 9.57
C TYR A 182 -12.35 -4.61 10.21
N MET A 183 -12.82 -3.61 9.47
CA MET A 183 -13.06 -2.25 9.99
C MET A 183 -14.14 -2.21 11.07
N MET A 184 -15.17 -3.06 10.93
CA MET A 184 -16.28 -3.16 11.88
C MET A 184 -15.99 -4.05 13.09
N HIS A 185 -14.81 -4.69 13.14
CA HIS A 185 -14.46 -5.57 14.25
C HIS A 185 -14.43 -4.81 15.58
N GLN A 186 -15.20 -5.27 16.54
CA GLN A 186 -15.21 -4.74 17.91
C GLN A 186 -14.52 -5.73 18.84
N ARG A 187 -13.57 -5.22 19.63
CA ARG A 187 -12.91 -6.03 20.66
C ARG A 187 -13.93 -6.41 21.72
N SER A 188 -14.09 -7.70 21.99
CA SER A 188 -14.87 -8.15 23.16
C SER A 188 -14.20 -7.65 24.43
N ILE A 189 -14.82 -6.70 25.11
CA ILE A 189 -14.41 -6.29 26.46
C ILE A 189 -14.75 -7.47 27.39
N LYS A 190 -13.73 -8.19 27.84
CA LYS A 190 -13.87 -9.17 28.91
C LYS A 190 -13.82 -8.49 30.25
#